data_8dd05077be6a967fa6d0a73638e8f74d
#
_entry.id   8dd05077be6a967fa6d0a73638e8f74d
#
_cell.length_a   1.000
_cell.length_b   1.000
_cell.length_c   1.000
_cell.angle_alpha   90.00
_cell.angle_beta   90.00
_cell.angle_gamma   90.00
#
_symmetry.space_group_name_H-M   'P 1'
#
loop_
_entity.id
_entity.type
_entity.pdbx_description
1 polymer ?
#
loop_
_entity_poly.entity_id
_entity_poly.type
_entity_poly.pdbx_seq_one_letter_code
_entity_poly.pdbx_strand_id
1 'polypeptide(L)'
;IFENRCDFLNYFDASIHFQLSFINHKSSMKEFEQVIRIRPQEDAFDDVRMEYAKMLKQQLAKGNNGLVKSKYITFSIEADNIREAKPKLERIESDILNNFKILGVPAYPLNGVERLQILYETFNPDVMTDFQFDYGSMIRTGLNTKDYVAPTSFVFRDRNTFQMGNTIGAVSYLQILAPELTDKMLAEFLDIDKNLIVNLHVQSVDQMKAIKLVKSKVTDINRMKIEEQKKAVRAGYDMDIIPSDLNTYGGEAKRLLEDLQSRNERMFLVTALFLNTAKTKQALDNAIFQTASIAQKYNCVLKRLDYQQEEGLMSSVPLGVNHIPIKRALTTTSTAIFVPFTTQELFMTGESLYYGLN
;
A
#
# COMPACT_ATOMS: atom_id res chain seq x y z
N ILE A 1 7.77 14.92 11.82
CA ILE A 1 7.19 13.63 11.37
C ILE A 1 7.53 13.40 9.89
N PHE A 2 7.22 14.36 9.00
CA PHE A 2 7.47 14.21 7.55
C PHE A 2 8.95 14.01 7.20
N GLU A 3 9.85 14.80 7.78
CA GLU A 3 11.30 14.64 7.61
C GLU A 3 11.80 13.25 8.03
N ASN A 4 11.41 12.80 9.23
CA ASN A 4 11.78 11.46 9.70
C ASN A 4 11.27 10.34 8.77
N ARG A 5 10.14 10.56 8.07
CA ARG A 5 9.65 9.63 7.08
C ARG A 5 10.45 9.67 5.79
N CYS A 6 10.90 10.84 5.36
CA CYS A 6 11.83 10.95 4.23
C CYS A 6 13.15 10.23 4.55
N ASP A 7 13.67 10.40 5.76
CA ASP A 7 14.87 9.70 6.23
C ASP A 7 14.66 8.18 6.27
N PHE A 8 13.48 7.73 6.73
CA PHE A 8 13.11 6.31 6.69
C PHE A 8 13.13 5.75 5.26
N LEU A 9 12.56 6.47 4.28
CA LEU A 9 12.62 6.04 2.89
C LEU A 9 14.04 6.04 2.34
N ASN A 10 14.82 7.06 2.67
CA ASN A 10 16.22 7.18 2.27
C ASN A 10 17.15 6.14 2.91
N TYR A 11 16.70 5.42 3.94
CA TYR A 11 17.42 4.29 4.50
C TYR A 11 17.56 3.13 3.49
N PHE A 12 16.53 2.89 2.68
CA PHE A 12 16.51 1.77 1.74
C PHE A 12 17.36 2.05 0.51
N ASP A 13 18.36 1.20 0.30
CA ASP A 13 19.17 1.22 -0.92
C ASP A 13 18.52 0.41 -2.05
N ALA A 14 19.17 0.38 -3.22
CA ALA A 14 18.63 -0.30 -4.41
C ALA A 14 18.57 -1.83 -4.29
N SER A 15 19.22 -2.45 -3.28
CA SER A 15 19.20 -3.89 -3.04
C SER A 15 17.99 -4.35 -2.22
N ILE A 16 17.29 -3.41 -1.59
CA ILE A 16 16.14 -3.68 -0.74
C ILE A 16 14.86 -3.31 -1.49
N HIS A 17 13.99 -4.28 -1.67
CA HIS A 17 12.64 -4.05 -2.16
C HIS A 17 11.69 -4.03 -0.97
N PHE A 18 10.84 -3.03 -0.88
CA PHE A 18 9.83 -3.00 0.15
C PHE A 18 8.44 -2.72 -0.40
N GLN A 19 7.48 -3.28 0.28
CA GLN A 19 6.06 -3.19 -0.02
C GLN A 19 5.34 -2.67 1.22
N LEU A 20 4.57 -1.61 1.06
CA LEU A 20 3.63 -1.13 2.06
C LEU A 20 2.26 -1.67 1.70
N SER A 21 1.65 -2.44 2.58
CA SER A 21 0.33 -3.03 2.39
C SER A 21 -0.65 -2.44 3.40
N PHE A 22 -1.75 -1.91 2.90
CA PHE A 22 -2.85 -1.38 3.69
C PHE A 22 -4.07 -2.24 3.40
N ILE A 23 -4.54 -2.97 4.40
CA ILE A 23 -5.59 -3.97 4.25
C ILE A 23 -6.81 -3.52 5.03
N ASN A 24 -7.90 -3.24 4.31
CA ASN A 24 -9.23 -3.10 4.90
C ASN A 24 -9.94 -4.46 4.77
N HIS A 25 -10.14 -5.15 5.86
CA HIS A 25 -10.82 -6.44 5.88
C HIS A 25 -11.94 -6.47 6.94
N LYS A 26 -12.91 -7.33 6.71
CA LYS A 26 -13.95 -7.57 7.71
C LYS A 26 -13.36 -8.37 8.85
N SER A 27 -13.37 -7.78 10.05
CA SER A 27 -13.01 -8.52 11.26
C SER A 27 -14.13 -9.46 11.69
N SER A 28 -13.78 -10.56 12.32
CA SER A 28 -14.76 -11.37 13.02
C SER A 28 -15.30 -10.56 14.21
N MET A 29 -16.64 -10.61 14.43
CA MET A 29 -17.26 -9.97 15.61
C MET A 29 -16.60 -10.41 16.92
N LYS A 30 -16.00 -11.60 16.96
CA LYS A 30 -15.31 -12.15 18.14
C LYS A 30 -14.00 -11.39 18.46
N GLU A 31 -13.19 -11.03 17.46
CA GLU A 31 -11.98 -10.24 17.70
C GLU A 31 -12.34 -8.87 18.25
N PHE A 32 -13.36 -8.24 17.68
CA PHE A 32 -13.89 -6.98 18.17
C PHE A 32 -14.45 -7.12 19.60
N GLU A 33 -15.17 -8.19 19.90
CA GLU A 33 -15.68 -8.45 21.25
C GLU A 33 -14.56 -8.65 22.27
N GLN A 34 -13.42 -9.22 21.87
CA GLN A 34 -12.27 -9.38 22.76
C GLN A 34 -11.58 -8.03 23.07
N VAL A 35 -11.47 -7.14 22.08
CA VAL A 35 -10.87 -5.80 22.26
C VAL A 35 -11.74 -4.89 23.14
N ILE A 36 -13.10 -5.04 23.07
CA ILE A 36 -14.06 -4.20 23.81
C ILE A 36 -14.50 -4.88 25.12
N ARG A 37 -13.97 -6.03 25.45
CA ARG A 37 -14.36 -6.75 26.66
C ARG A 37 -13.90 -6.00 27.91
N ILE A 38 -14.80 -5.18 28.49
CA ILE A 38 -14.63 -4.61 29.82
C ILE A 38 -14.87 -5.73 30.83
N ARG A 39 -13.84 -6.08 31.60
CA ARG A 39 -13.93 -7.13 32.61
C ARG A 39 -14.69 -6.59 33.84
N PRO A 40 -15.64 -7.35 34.41
CA PRO A 40 -16.22 -7.04 35.71
C PRO A 40 -15.11 -6.96 36.77
N GLN A 41 -15.23 -6.01 37.70
CA GLN A 41 -14.28 -5.85 38.81
C GLN A 41 -14.90 -6.24 40.16
N GLU A 42 -16.13 -6.80 40.12
CA GLU A 42 -16.90 -7.22 41.32
C GLU A 42 -17.16 -6.07 42.28
N ASP A 43 -17.36 -4.86 41.73
CA ASP A 43 -17.70 -3.65 42.50
C ASP A 43 -19.09 -3.11 42.12
N ALA A 44 -19.53 -2.03 42.81
CA ALA A 44 -20.84 -1.39 42.61
C ALA A 44 -21.04 -0.78 41.21
N PHE A 45 -20.00 -0.77 40.31
CA PHE A 45 -20.04 -0.15 39.00
C PHE A 45 -20.10 -1.19 37.86
N ASP A 46 -20.26 -2.47 38.16
CA ASP A 46 -20.28 -3.50 37.13
C ASP A 46 -21.50 -3.39 36.22
N ASP A 47 -22.64 -2.92 36.72
CA ASP A 47 -23.83 -2.63 35.90
C ASP A 47 -23.53 -1.56 34.85
N VAL A 48 -22.82 -0.49 35.25
CA VAL A 48 -22.41 0.59 34.35
C VAL A 48 -21.41 0.07 33.30
N ARG A 49 -20.46 -0.77 33.70
CA ARG A 49 -19.50 -1.41 32.78
C ARG A 49 -20.20 -2.29 31.75
N MET A 50 -21.19 -3.07 32.17
CA MET A 50 -21.99 -3.92 31.26
C MET A 50 -22.81 -3.08 30.29
N GLU A 51 -23.46 -2.00 30.79
CA GLU A 51 -24.23 -1.11 29.94
C GLU A 51 -23.35 -0.37 28.93
N TYR A 52 -22.19 0.09 29.36
CA TYR A 52 -21.17 0.71 28.51
C TYR A 52 -20.64 -0.28 27.44
N ALA A 53 -20.32 -1.50 27.81
CA ALA A 53 -19.90 -2.56 26.87
C ALA A 53 -21.01 -2.87 25.84
N LYS A 54 -22.26 -2.88 26.27
CA LYS A 54 -23.44 -3.08 25.40
C LYS A 54 -23.62 -1.90 24.43
N MET A 55 -23.43 -0.68 24.91
CA MET A 55 -23.46 0.53 24.07
C MET A 55 -22.35 0.50 23.02
N LEU A 56 -21.11 0.14 23.38
CA LEU A 56 -19.99 0.01 22.47
C LEU A 56 -20.28 -1.04 21.38
N LYS A 57 -20.83 -2.21 21.75
CA LYS A 57 -21.25 -3.24 20.79
C LYS A 57 -22.31 -2.73 19.82
N GLN A 58 -23.30 -1.94 20.30
CA GLN A 58 -24.33 -1.37 19.45
C GLN A 58 -23.81 -0.28 18.51
N GLN A 59 -22.86 0.55 18.97
CA GLN A 59 -22.21 1.57 18.14
C GLN A 59 -21.37 0.94 17.03
N LEU A 60 -20.64 -0.12 17.33
CA LEU A 60 -19.86 -0.88 16.35
C LEU A 60 -20.76 -1.53 15.28
N ALA A 61 -21.92 -2.04 15.69
CA ALA A 61 -22.90 -2.58 14.75
C ALA A 61 -23.50 -1.51 13.84
N LYS A 62 -23.53 -0.24 14.27
CA LYS A 62 -24.13 0.88 13.53
C LYS A 62 -23.12 1.69 12.70
N GLY A 63 -21.87 1.82 13.15
CA GLY A 63 -20.96 2.86 12.64
C GLY A 63 -19.77 2.41 11.82
N ASN A 64 -19.30 1.19 12.01
CA ASN A 64 -18.13 0.70 11.28
C ASN A 64 -18.44 -0.70 10.77
N ASN A 65 -18.96 -0.88 9.60
CA ASN A 65 -19.33 -2.17 8.99
C ASN A 65 -18.40 -3.37 9.30
N GLY A 66 -17.73 -3.39 10.46
CA GLY A 66 -16.83 -4.41 10.94
C GLY A 66 -15.50 -4.46 10.18
N LEU A 67 -15.07 -3.36 9.56
CA LEU A 67 -13.78 -3.30 8.87
C LEU A 67 -12.66 -2.92 9.85
N VAL A 68 -11.61 -3.74 9.85
CA VAL A 68 -10.33 -3.46 10.51
C VAL A 68 -9.33 -3.00 9.47
N LYS A 69 -8.58 -1.95 9.81
CA LYS A 69 -7.53 -1.39 8.96
C LYS A 69 -6.17 -1.85 9.47
N SER A 70 -5.53 -2.74 8.74
CA SER A 70 -4.19 -3.24 9.06
C SER A 70 -3.13 -2.66 8.12
N LYS A 71 -1.93 -2.45 8.65
CA LYS A 71 -0.82 -1.83 7.91
C LYS A 71 0.42 -2.71 8.08
N TYR A 72 1.00 -3.11 6.96
CA TYR A 72 2.17 -4.00 6.95
C TYR A 72 3.29 -3.42 6.11
N ILE A 73 4.52 -3.67 6.55
CA ILE A 73 5.73 -3.47 5.76
C ILE A 73 6.32 -4.84 5.48
N THR A 74 6.48 -5.17 4.21
CA THR A 74 7.21 -6.36 3.78
C THR A 74 8.45 -5.91 3.03
N PHE A 75 9.60 -6.42 3.41
CA PHE A 75 10.85 -6.14 2.70
C PHE A 75 11.49 -7.44 2.25
N SER A 76 12.23 -7.37 1.15
CA SER A 76 12.93 -8.50 0.57
C SER A 76 14.29 -8.06 0.03
N ILE A 77 15.23 -8.99 0.03
CA ILE A 77 16.56 -8.84 -0.54
C ILE A 77 16.89 -10.03 -1.42
N GLU A 78 17.79 -9.84 -2.38
CA GLU A 78 18.36 -10.92 -3.14
C GLU A 78 19.61 -11.44 -2.42
N ALA A 79 19.74 -12.77 -2.31
CA ALA A 79 20.89 -13.44 -1.73
C ALA A 79 21.02 -14.87 -2.27
N ASP A 80 22.24 -15.37 -2.36
CA ASP A 80 22.50 -16.71 -2.90
C ASP A 80 21.98 -17.83 -2.01
N ASN A 81 21.90 -17.59 -0.71
CA ASN A 81 21.45 -18.58 0.27
C ASN A 81 20.89 -17.92 1.56
N ILE A 82 20.16 -18.71 2.33
CA ILE A 82 19.54 -18.27 3.59
C ILE A 82 20.58 -17.84 4.64
N ARG A 83 21.78 -18.44 4.65
CA ARG A 83 22.81 -18.10 5.65
C ARG A 83 23.35 -16.69 5.47
N GLU A 84 23.39 -16.21 4.22
CA GLU A 84 23.74 -14.82 3.91
C GLU A 84 22.57 -13.86 4.04
N ALA A 85 21.37 -14.31 3.69
CA ALA A 85 20.17 -13.49 3.77
C ALA A 85 19.79 -13.15 5.21
N LYS A 86 19.85 -14.14 6.12
CA LYS A 86 19.35 -13.99 7.49
C LYS A 86 19.96 -12.83 8.26
N PRO A 87 21.31 -12.67 8.37
CA PRO A 87 21.90 -11.55 9.09
C PRO A 87 21.54 -10.18 8.48
N LYS A 88 21.42 -10.12 7.15
CA LYS A 88 21.02 -8.88 6.45
C LYS A 88 19.57 -8.51 6.77
N LEU A 89 18.67 -9.49 6.74
CA LEU A 89 17.24 -9.29 7.06
C LEU A 89 17.06 -8.89 8.53
N GLU A 90 17.75 -9.54 9.48
CA GLU A 90 17.70 -9.20 10.91
C GLU A 90 18.20 -7.76 11.16
N ARG A 91 19.24 -7.33 10.45
CA ARG A 91 19.71 -5.95 10.52
C ARG A 91 18.67 -4.97 10.00
N ILE A 92 18.11 -5.22 8.82
CA ILE A 92 17.06 -4.35 8.22
C ILE A 92 15.85 -4.27 9.15
N GLU A 93 15.42 -5.40 9.73
CA GLU A 93 14.35 -5.44 10.71
C GLU A 93 14.64 -4.53 11.91
N SER A 94 15.82 -4.67 12.51
CA SER A 94 16.25 -3.84 13.65
C SER A 94 16.26 -2.34 13.29
N ASP A 95 16.77 -1.99 12.12
CA ASP A 95 16.84 -0.61 11.66
C ASP A 95 15.44 -0.03 11.39
N ILE A 96 14.53 -0.82 10.81
CA ILE A 96 13.12 -0.43 10.60
C ILE A 96 12.44 -0.18 11.95
N LEU A 97 12.56 -1.10 12.91
CA LEU A 97 11.96 -0.95 14.23
C LEU A 97 12.47 0.30 14.97
N ASN A 98 13.78 0.58 14.87
CA ASN A 98 14.37 1.78 15.44
C ASN A 98 13.82 3.06 14.80
N ASN A 99 13.67 3.09 13.47
CA ASN A 99 13.08 4.22 12.76
C ASN A 99 11.61 4.45 13.19
N PHE A 100 10.81 3.39 13.33
CA PHE A 100 9.44 3.49 13.82
C PHE A 100 9.37 3.98 15.27
N LYS A 101 10.30 3.55 16.11
CA LYS A 101 10.42 4.06 17.49
C LYS A 101 10.71 5.57 17.50
N ILE A 102 11.59 6.06 16.61
CA ILE A 102 11.86 7.50 16.46
C ILE A 102 10.60 8.25 16.00
N LEU A 103 9.81 7.65 15.12
CA LEU A 103 8.53 8.21 14.65
C LEU A 103 7.44 8.18 15.72
N GLY A 104 7.66 7.50 16.86
CA GLY A 104 6.66 7.33 17.91
C GLY A 104 5.52 6.36 17.54
N VAL A 105 5.76 5.48 16.56
CA VAL A 105 4.77 4.51 16.05
C VAL A 105 5.18 3.10 16.49
N PRO A 106 4.31 2.34 17.18
CA PRO A 106 4.61 0.97 17.53
C PRO A 106 4.65 0.09 16.28
N ALA A 107 5.70 -0.72 16.16
CA ALA A 107 5.86 -1.72 15.12
C ALA A 107 6.47 -2.98 15.72
N TYR A 108 6.06 -4.14 15.23
CA TYR A 108 6.56 -5.43 15.67
C TYR A 108 6.65 -6.41 14.50
N PRO A 109 7.66 -7.30 14.50
CA PRO A 109 7.80 -8.31 13.47
C PRO A 109 6.73 -9.38 13.63
N LEU A 110 6.18 -9.84 12.52
CA LEU A 110 5.22 -10.95 12.49
C LEU A 110 5.96 -12.29 12.53
N ASN A 111 5.43 -13.23 13.30
CA ASN A 111 5.88 -14.61 13.25
C ASN A 111 5.26 -15.37 12.05
N GLY A 112 5.71 -16.61 11.82
CA GLY A 112 5.27 -17.41 10.67
C GLY A 112 3.77 -17.70 10.66
N VAL A 113 3.14 -17.89 11.82
CA VAL A 113 1.69 -18.17 11.93
C VAL A 113 0.88 -16.92 11.63
N GLU A 114 1.27 -15.77 12.19
CA GLU A 114 0.64 -14.48 11.92
C GLU A 114 0.73 -14.10 10.44
N ARG A 115 1.88 -14.39 9.80
CA ARG A 115 2.03 -14.20 8.37
C ARG A 115 1.11 -15.10 7.55
N LEU A 116 0.96 -16.37 7.91
CA LEU A 116 0.02 -17.29 7.26
C LEU A 116 -1.42 -16.83 7.46
N GLN A 117 -1.78 -16.29 8.61
CA GLN A 117 -3.10 -15.73 8.87
C GLN A 117 -3.43 -14.60 7.90
N ILE A 118 -2.50 -13.64 7.69
CA ILE A 118 -2.70 -12.53 6.73
C ILE A 118 -2.90 -13.06 5.30
N LEU A 119 -2.13 -14.07 4.91
CA LEU A 119 -2.28 -14.71 3.60
C LEU A 119 -3.66 -15.39 3.47
N TYR A 120 -4.08 -16.11 4.51
CA TYR A 120 -5.40 -16.75 4.55
C TYR A 120 -6.53 -15.73 4.42
N GLU A 121 -6.51 -14.64 5.18
CA GLU A 121 -7.50 -13.56 5.13
C GLU A 121 -7.52 -12.86 3.75
N THR A 122 -6.34 -12.69 3.14
CA THR A 122 -6.22 -12.10 1.80
C THR A 122 -6.87 -12.99 0.73
N PHE A 123 -6.67 -14.30 0.80
CA PHE A 123 -7.19 -15.25 -0.18
C PHE A 123 -8.63 -15.70 0.12
N ASN A 124 -9.10 -15.53 1.35
CA ASN A 124 -10.44 -15.93 1.80
C ASN A 124 -11.21 -14.76 2.43
N PRO A 125 -11.39 -13.62 1.72
CA PRO A 125 -11.88 -12.36 2.31
C PRO A 125 -13.31 -12.43 2.86
N ASP A 126 -14.08 -13.44 2.48
CA ASP A 126 -15.48 -13.64 2.93
C ASP A 126 -15.65 -14.73 4.00
N VAL A 127 -14.56 -15.39 4.39
CA VAL A 127 -14.59 -16.46 5.37
C VAL A 127 -14.41 -15.86 6.77
N MET A 128 -15.42 -16.04 7.63
CA MET A 128 -15.43 -15.54 9.00
C MET A 128 -14.95 -16.57 10.02
N THR A 129 -14.28 -17.63 9.57
CA THR A 129 -13.71 -18.63 10.48
C THR A 129 -12.30 -18.23 10.88
N ASP A 130 -12.00 -18.36 12.17
CA ASP A 130 -10.67 -18.10 12.68
C ASP A 130 -9.64 -19.00 11.98
N PHE A 131 -8.53 -18.42 11.53
CA PHE A 131 -7.43 -19.18 10.95
C PHE A 131 -6.84 -20.12 12.01
N GLN A 132 -6.81 -21.40 11.70
CA GLN A 132 -6.23 -22.42 12.58
C GLN A 132 -5.05 -23.08 11.88
N PHE A 133 -3.88 -22.96 12.45
CA PHE A 133 -2.67 -23.58 11.94
C PHE A 133 -1.84 -24.16 13.09
N ASP A 134 -1.42 -25.42 12.94
CA ASP A 134 -0.52 -26.10 13.85
C ASP A 134 0.55 -26.87 13.08
N TYR A 135 1.82 -26.57 13.38
CA TYR A 135 2.96 -27.22 12.75
C TYR A 135 2.97 -28.75 12.99
N GLY A 136 2.56 -29.20 14.17
CA GLY A 136 2.49 -30.62 14.50
C GLY A 136 1.47 -31.36 13.64
N SER A 137 0.33 -30.75 13.40
CA SER A 137 -0.71 -31.29 12.52
C SER A 137 -0.26 -31.30 11.07
N MET A 138 0.39 -30.24 10.60
CA MET A 138 0.94 -30.16 9.25
C MET A 138 1.92 -31.31 8.97
N ILE A 139 2.87 -31.57 9.88
CA ILE A 139 3.84 -32.66 9.74
C ILE A 139 3.15 -34.03 9.70
N ARG A 140 2.16 -34.25 10.56
CA ARG A 140 1.43 -35.52 10.62
C ARG A 140 0.57 -35.81 9.41
N THR A 141 -0.05 -34.77 8.82
CA THR A 141 -0.95 -34.92 7.68
C THR A 141 -0.22 -34.88 6.34
N GLY A 142 1.04 -34.47 6.29
CA GLY A 142 1.81 -34.28 5.05
C GLY A 142 1.35 -33.06 4.23
N LEU A 143 0.47 -32.23 4.79
CA LEU A 143 0.08 -30.95 4.19
C LEU A 143 1.23 -29.94 4.26
N ASN A 144 1.21 -28.97 3.37
CA ASN A 144 2.14 -27.84 3.41
C ASN A 144 1.41 -26.53 3.77
N THR A 145 2.13 -25.46 4.03
CA THR A 145 1.55 -24.19 4.44
C THR A 145 0.57 -23.62 3.40
N LYS A 146 0.74 -23.93 2.11
CA LYS A 146 -0.15 -23.46 1.03
C LYS A 146 -1.54 -24.08 1.16
N ASP A 147 -1.63 -25.30 1.62
CA ASP A 147 -2.91 -26.02 1.79
C ASP A 147 -3.79 -25.36 2.86
N TYR A 148 -3.19 -24.66 3.81
CA TYR A 148 -3.92 -23.94 4.87
C TYR A 148 -4.39 -22.55 4.44
N VAL A 149 -3.73 -21.91 3.48
CA VAL A 149 -4.04 -20.53 3.10
C VAL A 149 -4.78 -20.41 1.76
N ALA A 150 -4.67 -21.42 0.90
CA ALA A 150 -5.27 -21.39 -0.42
C ALA A 150 -6.82 -21.35 -0.35
N PRO A 151 -7.48 -20.59 -1.21
CA PRO A 151 -8.92 -20.69 -1.40
C PRO A 151 -9.27 -22.00 -2.15
N THR A 152 -10.55 -22.34 -2.22
CA THR A 152 -11.00 -23.55 -2.90
C THR A 152 -10.68 -23.59 -4.39
N SER A 153 -10.54 -22.44 -5.04
CA SER A 153 -10.18 -22.33 -6.46
C SER A 153 -9.66 -20.95 -6.82
N PHE A 154 -8.84 -20.90 -7.88
CA PHE A 154 -8.47 -19.68 -8.60
C PHE A 154 -8.90 -19.79 -10.05
N VAL A 155 -9.51 -18.73 -10.60
CA VAL A 155 -9.93 -18.67 -12.00
C VAL A 155 -9.56 -17.32 -12.59
N PHE A 156 -8.66 -17.31 -13.60
CA PHE A 156 -8.15 -16.11 -14.30
C PHE A 156 -8.52 -16.12 -15.79
N ARG A 157 -9.80 -16.40 -16.11
CA ARG A 157 -10.27 -16.48 -17.51
C ARG A 157 -10.69 -15.13 -18.08
N ASP A 158 -11.14 -14.24 -17.23
CA ASP A 158 -11.65 -12.94 -17.65
C ASP A 158 -10.50 -11.97 -17.91
N ARG A 159 -10.74 -11.00 -18.81
CA ARG A 159 -9.77 -10.00 -19.18
C ARG A 159 -9.24 -9.18 -17.99
N ASN A 160 -10.13 -8.76 -17.08
CA ASN A 160 -9.84 -7.76 -16.05
C ASN A 160 -10.49 -8.07 -14.70
N THR A 161 -10.86 -9.32 -14.47
CA THR A 161 -11.34 -9.85 -13.18
C THR A 161 -10.80 -11.26 -13.00
N PHE A 162 -10.82 -11.73 -11.75
CA PHE A 162 -10.51 -13.10 -11.40
C PHE A 162 -11.48 -13.58 -10.31
N GLN A 163 -11.48 -14.88 -10.05
CA GLN A 163 -12.30 -15.48 -8.98
C GLN A 163 -11.41 -16.26 -8.02
N MET A 164 -11.65 -16.07 -6.74
CA MET A 164 -11.06 -16.83 -5.63
C MET A 164 -12.21 -17.47 -4.83
N GLY A 165 -12.35 -18.80 -4.90
CA GLY A 165 -13.49 -19.48 -4.28
C GLY A 165 -14.82 -18.85 -4.73
N ASN A 166 -15.57 -18.29 -3.79
CA ASN A 166 -16.86 -17.63 -4.04
C ASN A 166 -16.74 -16.09 -4.21
N THR A 167 -15.52 -15.55 -4.20
CA THR A 167 -15.25 -14.12 -4.27
C THR A 167 -14.72 -13.74 -5.64
N ILE A 168 -15.23 -12.65 -6.20
CA ILE A 168 -14.71 -12.05 -7.44
C ILE A 168 -13.79 -10.91 -7.05
N GLY A 169 -12.63 -10.85 -7.68
CA GLY A 169 -11.63 -9.82 -7.46
C GLY A 169 -11.19 -9.12 -8.74
N ALA A 170 -10.64 -7.94 -8.59
CA ALA A 170 -9.92 -7.24 -9.64
C ALA A 170 -8.80 -6.41 -9.06
N VAL A 171 -7.65 -6.46 -9.72
CA VAL A 171 -6.51 -5.60 -9.42
C VAL A 171 -6.45 -4.46 -10.41
N SER A 172 -6.29 -3.26 -9.86
CA SER A 172 -6.10 -2.03 -10.61
C SER A 172 -4.78 -1.38 -10.21
N TYR A 173 -4.19 -0.61 -11.10
CA TYR A 173 -3.02 0.21 -10.78
C TYR A 173 -3.37 1.69 -10.84
N LEU A 174 -2.67 2.50 -10.04
CA LEU A 174 -2.83 3.94 -10.02
C LEU A 174 -1.87 4.59 -11.01
N GLN A 175 -2.42 5.24 -12.02
CA GLN A 175 -1.68 6.10 -12.91
C GLN A 175 -1.71 7.52 -12.35
N ILE A 176 -0.57 8.00 -11.90
CA ILE A 176 -0.40 9.34 -11.33
C ILE A 176 -0.15 10.31 -12.48
N LEU A 177 -1.10 11.21 -12.72
CA LEU A 177 -0.99 12.29 -13.72
C LEU A 177 -0.65 13.63 -13.07
N ALA A 178 -0.98 13.78 -11.79
CA ALA A 178 -0.71 14.98 -11.03
C ALA A 178 0.80 15.27 -10.94
N PRO A 179 1.22 16.51 -11.08
CA PRO A 179 2.61 16.91 -10.83
C PRO A 179 2.98 16.82 -9.35
N GLU A 180 2.01 17.05 -8.47
CA GLU A 180 2.16 16.98 -7.02
C GLU A 180 1.03 16.11 -6.43
N LEU A 181 1.38 15.31 -5.43
CA LEU A 181 0.44 14.48 -4.69
C LEU A 181 0.10 15.16 -3.35
N THR A 182 -1.05 14.77 -2.77
CA THR A 182 -1.45 15.22 -1.44
C THR A 182 -1.55 14.03 -0.48
N ASP A 183 -1.22 14.26 0.78
CA ASP A 183 -1.25 13.28 1.86
C ASP A 183 -2.67 12.75 2.16
N LYS A 184 -3.71 13.51 1.81
CA LYS A 184 -5.12 13.14 1.99
C LYS A 184 -5.56 11.99 1.07
N MET A 185 -4.92 11.79 -0.06
CA MET A 185 -5.33 10.82 -1.07
C MET A 185 -5.37 9.39 -0.52
N LEU A 186 -4.28 8.95 0.13
CA LEU A 186 -4.23 7.59 0.68
C LEU A 186 -5.25 7.42 1.81
N ALA A 187 -5.45 8.44 2.64
CA ALA A 187 -6.44 8.42 3.71
C ALA A 187 -7.85 8.19 3.16
N GLU A 188 -8.25 8.92 2.11
CA GLU A 188 -9.57 8.76 1.48
C GLU A 188 -9.76 7.37 0.85
N PHE A 189 -8.72 6.77 0.26
CA PHE A 189 -8.80 5.39 -0.21
C PHE A 189 -9.05 4.40 0.94
N LEU A 190 -8.37 4.59 2.05
CA LEU A 190 -8.50 3.70 3.22
C LEU A 190 -9.80 3.93 4.00
N ASP A 191 -10.50 5.03 3.78
CA ASP A 191 -11.81 5.31 4.37
C ASP A 191 -12.97 4.68 3.59
N ILE A 192 -12.70 4.04 2.46
CA ILE A 192 -13.71 3.28 1.72
C ILE A 192 -14.21 2.11 2.58
N ASP A 193 -15.54 2.06 2.78
CA ASP A 193 -16.22 1.00 3.53
C ASP A 193 -16.43 -0.27 2.68
N LYS A 194 -15.36 -0.82 2.15
CA LYS A 194 -15.32 -2.04 1.33
C LYS A 194 -14.01 -2.79 1.56
N ASN A 195 -14.02 -4.07 1.21
CA ASN A 195 -12.79 -4.86 1.16
C ASN A 195 -11.85 -4.25 0.10
N LEU A 196 -10.77 -3.69 0.57
CA LEU A 196 -9.78 -3.03 -0.27
C LEU A 196 -8.38 -3.31 0.28
N ILE A 197 -7.49 -3.73 -0.58
CA ILE A 197 -6.07 -3.81 -0.27
C ILE A 197 -5.34 -2.82 -1.17
N VAL A 198 -4.62 -1.89 -0.56
CA VAL A 198 -3.75 -0.95 -1.26
C VAL A 198 -2.31 -1.37 -1.03
N ASN A 199 -1.57 -1.60 -2.10
CA ASN A 199 -0.16 -1.98 -2.04
C ASN A 199 0.69 -0.94 -2.76
N LEU A 200 1.75 -0.51 -2.08
CA LEU A 200 2.78 0.35 -2.66
C LEU A 200 4.08 -0.44 -2.69
N HIS A 201 4.47 -0.87 -3.87
CA HIS A 201 5.81 -1.41 -4.11
C HIS A 201 6.76 -0.26 -4.35
N VAL A 202 7.81 -0.18 -3.56
CA VAL A 202 8.80 0.89 -3.61
C VAL A 202 10.19 0.28 -3.77
N GLN A 203 10.86 0.68 -4.83
CA GLN A 203 12.23 0.27 -5.14
C GLN A 203 13.10 1.50 -5.27
N SER A 204 14.12 1.63 -4.42
CA SER A 204 15.11 2.70 -4.53
C SER A 204 15.94 2.51 -5.79
N VAL A 205 16.27 3.60 -6.46
CA VAL A 205 17.19 3.61 -7.60
C VAL A 205 18.55 4.09 -7.12
N ASP A 206 19.61 3.42 -7.54
CA ASP A 206 20.96 3.89 -7.28
C ASP A 206 21.14 5.36 -7.69
N GLN A 207 21.70 6.18 -6.82
CA GLN A 207 21.77 7.64 -7.00
C GLN A 207 22.50 8.03 -8.29
N MET A 208 23.60 7.36 -8.59
CA MET A 208 24.37 7.65 -9.81
C MET A 208 23.59 7.27 -11.08
N LYS A 209 22.88 6.13 -11.03
CA LYS A 209 22.01 5.70 -12.13
C LYS A 209 20.83 6.65 -12.31
N ALA A 210 20.20 7.09 -11.21
CA ALA A 210 19.11 8.07 -11.24
C ALA A 210 19.54 9.38 -11.89
N ILE A 211 20.64 9.97 -11.43
CA ILE A 211 21.21 11.21 -11.99
C ILE A 211 21.54 11.05 -13.48
N LYS A 212 22.16 9.93 -13.87
CA LYS A 212 22.48 9.66 -15.29
C LYS A 212 21.23 9.56 -16.15
N LEU A 213 20.19 8.88 -15.65
CA LEU A 213 18.91 8.74 -16.36
C LEU A 213 18.22 10.09 -16.56
N VAL A 214 18.16 10.91 -15.50
CA VAL A 214 17.52 12.25 -15.59
C VAL A 214 18.33 13.17 -16.50
N LYS A 215 19.67 13.17 -16.42
CA LYS A 215 20.55 13.91 -17.34
C LYS A 215 20.30 13.53 -18.80
N SER A 216 20.16 12.24 -19.10
CA SER A 216 19.84 11.78 -20.45
C SER A 216 18.49 12.35 -20.92
N LYS A 217 17.46 12.31 -20.07
CA LYS A 217 16.14 12.86 -20.38
C LYS A 217 16.16 14.38 -20.61
N VAL A 218 16.89 15.12 -19.77
CA VAL A 218 17.10 16.58 -19.97
C VAL A 218 17.75 16.84 -21.33
N THR A 219 18.75 16.06 -21.70
CA THR A 219 19.43 16.17 -23.00
C THR A 219 18.47 15.88 -24.16
N ASP A 220 17.67 14.82 -24.07
CA ASP A 220 16.67 14.46 -25.09
C ASP A 220 15.62 15.58 -25.26
N ILE A 221 15.11 16.14 -24.17
CA ILE A 221 14.15 17.26 -24.20
C ILE A 221 14.79 18.51 -24.85
N ASN A 222 16.04 18.84 -24.50
CA ASN A 222 16.74 19.96 -25.12
C ASN A 222 16.94 19.74 -26.62
N ARG A 223 17.22 18.50 -27.04
CA ARG A 223 17.32 18.13 -28.46
C ARG A 223 15.98 18.34 -29.18
N MET A 224 14.88 17.87 -28.58
CA MET A 224 13.54 18.10 -29.13
C MET A 224 13.19 19.55 -29.24
N LYS A 225 13.55 20.39 -28.23
CA LYS A 225 13.38 21.88 -28.31
C LYS A 225 14.11 22.46 -29.49
N ILE A 226 15.37 22.09 -29.70
CA ILE A 226 16.18 22.57 -30.83
C ILE A 226 15.56 22.13 -32.16
N GLU A 227 15.04 20.92 -32.27
CA GLU A 227 14.37 20.41 -33.48
C GLU A 227 13.08 21.21 -33.78
N GLU A 228 12.25 21.48 -32.76
CA GLU A 228 11.04 22.29 -32.93
C GLU A 228 11.38 23.76 -33.30
N GLN A 229 12.40 24.36 -32.68
CA GLN A 229 12.90 25.69 -33.07
C GLN A 229 13.34 25.73 -34.53
N LYS A 230 14.08 24.71 -34.99
CA LYS A 230 14.48 24.61 -36.40
C LYS A 230 13.29 24.49 -37.34
N LYS A 231 12.24 23.75 -36.94
CA LYS A 231 11.00 23.64 -37.71
C LYS A 231 10.25 24.96 -37.77
N ALA A 232 10.14 25.69 -36.66
CA ALA A 232 9.49 26.98 -36.58
C ALA A 232 10.18 28.01 -37.52
N VAL A 233 11.50 28.08 -37.47
CA VAL A 233 12.29 29.00 -38.35
C VAL A 233 12.08 28.62 -39.84
N ARG A 234 12.09 27.33 -40.19
CA ARG A 234 11.84 26.89 -41.58
C ARG A 234 10.43 27.21 -42.06
N ALA A 235 9.46 27.28 -41.16
CA ALA A 235 8.09 27.65 -41.42
C ALA A 235 7.82 29.16 -41.37
N GLY A 236 8.86 29.96 -41.12
CA GLY A 236 8.75 31.46 -41.05
C GLY A 236 8.18 31.96 -39.72
N TYR A 237 8.15 31.15 -38.69
CA TYR A 237 7.73 31.53 -37.33
C TYR A 237 8.92 31.92 -36.46
N ASP A 238 8.63 32.66 -35.38
CA ASP A 238 9.62 33.03 -34.38
C ASP A 238 10.23 31.82 -33.66
N MET A 239 11.53 31.88 -33.36
CA MET A 239 12.26 30.81 -32.64
C MET A 239 11.72 30.55 -31.23
N ASP A 240 11.01 31.54 -30.65
CA ASP A 240 10.45 31.44 -29.31
C ASP A 240 9.14 30.64 -29.25
N ILE A 241 8.56 30.22 -30.39
CA ILE A 241 7.38 29.37 -30.47
C ILE A 241 7.79 27.95 -30.27
N ILE A 242 7.95 27.55 -28.99
CA ILE A 242 8.17 26.17 -28.56
C ILE A 242 6.86 25.65 -27.99
N PRO A 243 6.44 24.40 -28.27
CA PRO A 243 5.30 23.77 -27.61
C PRO A 243 5.42 23.90 -26.08
N SER A 244 4.36 24.42 -25.44
CA SER A 244 4.31 24.67 -23.99
C SER A 244 4.73 23.45 -23.16
N ASP A 245 4.34 22.25 -23.63
CA ASP A 245 4.64 20.98 -22.98
C ASP A 245 6.14 20.71 -22.88
N LEU A 246 6.92 21.01 -23.96
CA LEU A 246 8.36 20.82 -23.94
C LEU A 246 9.07 21.79 -22.98
N ASN A 247 8.51 22.99 -22.80
CA ASN A 247 9.04 23.94 -21.82
C ASN A 247 8.76 23.48 -20.40
N THR A 248 7.54 23.03 -20.12
CA THR A 248 7.12 22.52 -18.82
C THR A 248 7.93 21.27 -18.44
N TYR A 249 7.96 20.24 -19.29
CA TYR A 249 8.73 19.01 -19.05
C TYR A 249 10.23 19.27 -18.90
N GLY A 250 10.78 20.23 -19.68
CA GLY A 250 12.19 20.60 -19.56
C GLY A 250 12.50 21.28 -18.23
N GLY A 251 11.59 22.12 -17.73
CA GLY A 251 11.70 22.76 -16.43
C GLY A 251 11.61 21.73 -15.28
N GLU A 252 10.63 20.84 -15.33
CA GLU A 252 10.45 19.78 -14.34
C GLU A 252 11.65 18.82 -14.28
N ALA A 253 12.15 18.38 -15.45
CA ALA A 253 13.31 17.49 -15.51
C ALA A 253 14.59 18.16 -14.96
N LYS A 254 14.78 19.47 -15.17
CA LYS A 254 15.90 20.21 -14.58
C LYS A 254 15.77 20.33 -13.06
N ARG A 255 14.58 20.67 -12.55
CA ARG A 255 14.32 20.72 -11.10
C ARG A 255 14.57 19.36 -10.45
N LEU A 256 14.05 18.28 -11.04
CA LEU A 256 14.31 16.94 -10.56
C LEU A 256 15.82 16.63 -10.51
N LEU A 257 16.58 17.05 -11.51
CA LEU A 257 18.03 16.88 -11.52
C LEU A 257 18.72 17.65 -10.39
N GLU A 258 18.31 18.89 -10.16
CA GLU A 258 18.81 19.74 -9.07
C GLU A 258 18.47 19.13 -7.70
N ASP A 259 17.26 18.65 -7.51
CA ASP A 259 16.82 17.99 -6.28
C ASP A 259 17.66 16.73 -5.99
N LEU A 260 17.90 15.89 -7.00
CA LEU A 260 18.75 14.70 -6.87
C LEU A 260 20.23 15.02 -6.62
N GLN A 261 20.74 16.18 -7.04
CA GLN A 261 22.15 16.56 -6.89
C GLN A 261 22.45 17.40 -5.64
N SER A 262 21.50 18.24 -5.21
CA SER A 262 21.73 19.25 -4.18
C SER A 262 20.94 19.04 -2.89
N ARG A 263 19.90 18.20 -2.92
CA ARG A 263 19.06 17.88 -1.78
C ARG A 263 19.22 16.43 -1.40
N ASN A 264 18.82 16.06 -0.18
CA ASN A 264 18.79 14.67 0.26
C ASN A 264 17.61 13.89 -0.37
N GLU A 265 17.37 14.13 -1.67
CA GLU A 265 16.34 13.46 -2.47
C GLU A 265 16.91 12.24 -3.18
N ARG A 266 16.18 11.15 -3.16
CA ARG A 266 16.44 9.94 -3.95
C ARG A 266 15.33 9.69 -4.93
N MET A 267 15.57 8.86 -5.91
CA MET A 267 14.56 8.41 -6.87
C MET A 267 14.08 7.01 -6.51
N PHE A 268 12.77 6.86 -6.47
CA PHE A 268 12.10 5.59 -6.26
C PHE A 268 11.26 5.24 -7.47
N LEU A 269 11.20 3.94 -7.78
CA LEU A 269 10.24 3.38 -8.72
C LEU A 269 9.07 2.83 -7.90
N VAL A 270 7.90 3.41 -8.06
CA VAL A 270 6.71 3.08 -7.28
C VAL A 270 5.64 2.46 -8.17
N THR A 271 5.07 1.34 -7.71
CA THR A 271 3.87 0.73 -8.27
C THR A 271 2.80 0.74 -7.20
N ALA A 272 1.67 1.40 -7.45
CA ALA A 272 0.52 1.42 -6.55
C ALA A 272 -0.58 0.53 -7.12
N LEU A 273 -0.92 -0.54 -6.39
CA LEU A 273 -1.93 -1.53 -6.75
C LEU A 273 -3.10 -1.49 -5.78
N PHE A 274 -4.29 -1.69 -6.33
CA PHE A 274 -5.55 -1.70 -5.60
C PHE A 274 -6.27 -3.00 -5.90
N LEU A 275 -6.38 -3.87 -4.90
CA LEU A 275 -7.14 -5.11 -4.97
C LEU A 275 -8.52 -4.88 -4.34
N ASN A 276 -9.54 -4.90 -5.16
CA ASN A 276 -10.94 -4.88 -4.71
C ASN A 276 -11.52 -6.29 -4.81
N THR A 277 -12.29 -6.71 -3.81
CA THR A 277 -12.99 -7.99 -3.80
C THR A 277 -14.44 -7.84 -3.42
N ALA A 278 -15.33 -8.64 -4.01
CA ALA A 278 -16.76 -8.65 -3.71
C ALA A 278 -17.40 -10.00 -4.04
N LYS A 279 -18.61 -10.25 -3.52
CA LYS A 279 -19.38 -11.47 -3.80
C LYS A 279 -20.03 -11.49 -5.19
N THR A 280 -20.31 -10.33 -5.75
CA THR A 280 -20.94 -10.20 -7.07
C THR A 280 -20.17 -9.22 -7.94
N LYS A 281 -20.26 -9.41 -9.27
CA LYS A 281 -19.62 -8.52 -10.24
C LYS A 281 -20.11 -7.08 -10.11
N GLN A 282 -21.43 -6.88 -9.90
CA GLN A 282 -21.99 -5.55 -9.71
C GLN A 282 -21.42 -4.84 -8.46
N ALA A 283 -21.31 -5.55 -7.34
CA ALA A 283 -20.73 -5.02 -6.13
C ALA A 283 -19.22 -4.68 -6.30
N LEU A 284 -18.47 -5.52 -7.06
CA LEU A 284 -17.08 -5.27 -7.42
C LEU A 284 -16.96 -4.02 -8.30
N ASP A 285 -17.79 -3.90 -9.34
CA ASP A 285 -17.75 -2.75 -10.24
C ASP A 285 -18.08 -1.45 -9.49
N ASN A 286 -19.03 -1.47 -8.55
CA ASN A 286 -19.34 -0.34 -7.70
C ASN A 286 -18.17 0.04 -6.76
N ALA A 287 -17.50 -0.94 -6.16
CA ALA A 287 -16.35 -0.69 -5.30
C ALA A 287 -15.19 -0.06 -6.11
N ILE A 288 -14.91 -0.58 -7.30
CA ILE A 288 -13.87 -0.02 -8.17
C ILE A 288 -14.24 1.39 -8.64
N PHE A 289 -15.50 1.64 -8.96
CA PHE A 289 -15.99 2.97 -9.33
C PHE A 289 -15.77 3.99 -8.21
N GLN A 290 -16.07 3.64 -6.95
CA GLN A 290 -15.80 4.49 -5.79
C GLN A 290 -14.29 4.78 -5.66
N THR A 291 -13.45 3.75 -5.75
CA THR A 291 -11.99 3.90 -5.72
C THR A 291 -11.49 4.79 -6.87
N ALA A 292 -12.01 4.60 -8.08
CA ALA A 292 -11.65 5.41 -9.24
C ALA A 292 -12.07 6.87 -9.11
N SER A 293 -13.23 7.14 -8.48
CA SER A 293 -13.71 8.51 -8.22
C SER A 293 -12.79 9.27 -7.28
N ILE A 294 -12.26 8.60 -6.25
CA ILE A 294 -11.26 9.20 -5.36
C ILE A 294 -9.96 9.48 -6.14
N ALA A 295 -9.46 8.53 -6.94
CA ALA A 295 -8.29 8.75 -7.76
C ALA A 295 -8.43 9.98 -8.66
N GLN A 296 -9.59 10.12 -9.33
CA GLN A 296 -9.88 11.24 -10.22
C GLN A 296 -9.89 12.58 -9.51
N LYS A 297 -10.39 12.66 -8.27
CA LYS A 297 -10.35 13.86 -7.42
C LYS A 297 -8.93 14.40 -7.23
N TYR A 298 -7.93 13.51 -7.24
CA TYR A 298 -6.52 13.84 -7.07
C TYR A 298 -5.72 13.82 -8.38
N ASN A 299 -6.35 14.01 -9.52
CA ASN A 299 -5.72 13.95 -10.85
C ASN A 299 -4.93 12.66 -11.08
N CYS A 300 -5.45 11.56 -10.58
CA CYS A 300 -4.95 10.22 -10.82
C CYS A 300 -6.00 9.40 -11.56
N VAL A 301 -5.59 8.36 -12.26
CA VAL A 301 -6.50 7.43 -12.95
C VAL A 301 -6.26 6.03 -12.42
N LEU A 302 -7.33 5.41 -11.92
CA LEU A 302 -7.30 3.99 -11.56
C LEU A 302 -7.66 3.15 -12.78
N LYS A 303 -6.74 2.30 -13.22
CA LYS A 303 -6.94 1.40 -14.38
C LYS A 303 -6.86 -0.04 -13.94
N ARG A 304 -7.83 -0.86 -14.32
CA ARG A 304 -7.75 -2.32 -14.13
C ARG A 304 -6.61 -2.89 -14.97
N LEU A 305 -5.94 -3.89 -14.43
CA LEU A 305 -4.97 -4.67 -15.19
C LEU A 305 -5.71 -5.56 -16.20
N ASP A 306 -5.34 -5.45 -17.46
CA ASP A 306 -5.88 -6.28 -18.54
C ASP A 306 -4.95 -7.46 -18.78
N TYR A 307 -5.47 -8.70 -18.71
CA TYR A 307 -4.74 -9.96 -18.90
C TYR A 307 -3.53 -10.15 -17.97
N GLN A 308 -3.46 -9.42 -16.87
CA GLN A 308 -2.41 -9.46 -15.86
C GLN A 308 -3.01 -9.54 -14.43
N GLN A 309 -4.18 -10.14 -14.30
CA GLN A 309 -4.87 -10.23 -13.01
C GLN A 309 -4.20 -11.23 -12.07
N GLU A 310 -3.56 -12.28 -12.59
CA GLU A 310 -2.79 -13.24 -11.81
C GLU A 310 -1.53 -12.56 -11.22
N GLU A 311 -0.73 -11.91 -12.07
CA GLU A 311 0.45 -11.15 -11.66
C GLU A 311 0.07 -10.00 -10.71
N GLY A 312 -1.09 -9.37 -10.96
CA GLY A 312 -1.67 -8.35 -10.11
C GLY A 312 -2.01 -8.88 -8.73
N LEU A 313 -2.70 -10.01 -8.63
CA LEU A 313 -3.01 -10.67 -7.37
C LEU A 313 -1.74 -11.04 -6.61
N MET A 314 -0.78 -11.69 -7.26
CA MET A 314 0.49 -12.08 -6.66
C MET A 314 1.27 -10.86 -6.13
N SER A 315 1.21 -9.74 -6.83
CA SER A 315 1.82 -8.48 -6.38
C SER A 315 1.00 -7.77 -5.29
N SER A 316 -0.27 -8.11 -5.13
CA SER A 316 -1.14 -7.53 -4.09
C SER A 316 -1.07 -8.28 -2.76
N VAL A 317 -0.47 -9.45 -2.73
CA VAL A 317 -0.21 -10.21 -1.50
C VAL A 317 1.04 -9.65 -0.81
N PRO A 318 1.10 -9.53 0.53
CA PRO A 318 2.25 -8.97 1.25
C PRO A 318 3.46 -9.93 1.27
N LEU A 319 3.99 -10.25 0.08
CA LEU A 319 5.15 -11.13 -0.12
C LEU A 319 6.43 -10.38 -0.50
N GLY A 320 6.35 -9.05 -0.73
CA GLY A 320 7.50 -8.23 -1.11
C GLY A 320 7.95 -8.42 -2.56
N VAL A 321 7.10 -8.99 -3.42
CA VAL A 321 7.41 -9.25 -4.85
C VAL A 321 6.45 -8.47 -5.74
N ASN A 322 6.97 -7.80 -6.76
CA ASN A 322 6.18 -7.07 -7.74
C ASN A 322 6.37 -7.66 -9.15
N HIS A 323 5.33 -8.27 -9.69
CA HIS A 323 5.30 -8.82 -11.04
C HIS A 323 4.78 -7.82 -12.09
N ILE A 324 4.32 -6.64 -11.66
CA ILE A 324 3.77 -5.63 -12.54
C ILE A 324 4.87 -4.70 -13.04
N PRO A 325 5.06 -4.58 -14.38
CA PRO A 325 6.12 -3.76 -14.96
C PRO A 325 5.84 -2.24 -14.88
N ILE A 326 4.61 -1.84 -14.56
CA ILE A 326 4.19 -0.44 -14.50
C ILE A 326 4.80 0.21 -13.26
N LYS A 327 5.73 1.14 -13.47
CA LYS A 327 6.43 1.85 -12.40
C LYS A 327 6.40 3.35 -12.65
N ARG A 328 6.15 4.14 -11.62
CA ARG A 328 6.26 5.60 -11.65
C ARG A 328 7.52 6.02 -10.90
N ALA A 329 8.36 6.83 -11.53
CA ALA A 329 9.48 7.45 -10.86
C ALA A 329 8.96 8.60 -9.96
N LEU A 330 9.29 8.55 -8.68
CA LEU A 330 8.96 9.56 -7.68
C LEU A 330 10.21 9.92 -6.88
N THR A 331 10.25 11.14 -6.34
CA THR A 331 11.30 11.56 -5.40
C THR A 331 10.99 11.04 -3.98
N THR A 332 11.94 11.18 -3.05
CA THR A 332 11.73 10.89 -1.62
C THR A 332 10.50 11.62 -1.10
N THR A 333 10.44 12.93 -1.31
CA THR A 333 9.32 13.77 -0.85
C THR A 333 7.99 13.31 -1.42
N SER A 334 7.91 13.05 -2.74
CA SER A 334 6.69 12.57 -3.38
C SER A 334 6.29 11.17 -2.92
N THR A 335 7.25 10.29 -2.62
CA THR A 335 6.96 8.94 -2.09
C THR A 335 6.52 9.00 -0.63
N ALA A 336 7.08 9.92 0.16
CA ALA A 336 6.72 10.12 1.56
C ALA A 336 5.28 10.60 1.77
N ILE A 337 4.65 11.19 0.75
CA ILE A 337 3.25 11.62 0.77
C ILE A 337 2.27 10.43 0.91
N PHE A 338 2.63 9.24 0.46
CA PHE A 338 1.83 8.04 0.70
C PHE A 338 1.87 7.61 2.16
N VAL A 339 1.38 8.48 3.04
CA VAL A 339 1.26 8.23 4.48
C VAL A 339 -0.20 8.01 4.83
N PRO A 340 -0.52 6.94 5.52
CA PRO A 340 -1.87 6.74 6.04
C PRO A 340 -2.07 7.56 7.31
N PHE A 341 -2.24 8.86 7.21
CA PHE A 341 -2.75 9.68 8.32
C PHE A 341 -4.24 9.42 8.54
N THR A 342 -4.60 8.17 8.77
CA THR A 342 -6.01 7.78 8.73
C THR A 342 -6.72 7.95 10.05
N THR A 343 -5.99 7.99 11.15
CA THR A 343 -6.61 8.21 12.45
C THR A 343 -5.54 8.70 13.44
N GLN A 344 -5.72 9.89 13.97
CA GLN A 344 -5.35 10.09 15.37
C GLN A 344 -6.41 9.33 16.16
N GLU A 345 -6.21 8.05 16.37
CA GLU A 345 -6.89 7.41 17.47
C GLU A 345 -6.30 8.00 18.74
N LEU A 346 -7.03 8.94 19.33
CA LEU A 346 -6.80 9.43 20.68
C LEU A 346 -7.16 8.30 21.66
N PHE A 347 -6.57 7.14 21.45
CA PHE A 347 -6.83 5.95 22.26
C PHE A 347 -5.56 5.54 22.99
N MET A 348 -5.52 5.78 24.28
CA MET A 348 -4.54 5.17 25.17
C MET A 348 -5.10 3.85 25.67
N THR A 349 -4.48 2.74 25.27
CA THR A 349 -4.84 1.39 25.76
C THR A 349 -4.86 1.36 27.28
N GLY A 350 -6.01 1.11 27.87
CA GLY A 350 -6.21 0.94 29.30
C GLY A 350 -6.72 2.16 30.08
N GLU A 351 -6.66 3.38 29.52
CA GLU A 351 -7.00 4.62 30.22
C GLU A 351 -8.01 5.51 29.49
N SER A 352 -8.44 5.15 28.28
CA SER A 352 -9.35 5.97 27.49
C SER A 352 -10.76 5.43 27.52
N LEU A 353 -11.73 6.32 27.66
CA LEU A 353 -13.15 6.03 27.54
C LEU A 353 -13.67 6.56 26.20
N TYR A 354 -14.61 5.86 25.61
CA TYR A 354 -15.30 6.32 24.41
C TYR A 354 -16.32 7.40 24.77
N TYR A 355 -16.18 8.60 24.22
CA TYR A 355 -17.07 9.73 24.50
C TYR A 355 -18.15 9.96 23.43
N GLY A 356 -18.04 9.34 22.27
CA GLY A 356 -19.03 9.50 21.18
C GLY A 356 -18.39 9.60 19.80
N LEU A 357 -19.24 9.79 18.79
CA LEU A 357 -18.82 10.10 17.41
C LEU A 357 -18.59 11.61 17.29
N ASN A 358 -17.52 12.00 16.59
CA ASN A 358 -17.29 13.37 16.14
C ASN A 358 -18.21 13.73 15.01
#